data_8964f05e31bb90c1ec3663245da78074
#
_entry.id   8964f05e31bb90c1ec3663245da78074
#
_cell.length_a   1.000
_cell.length_b   1.000
_cell.length_c   1.000
_cell.angle_alpha   90.00
_cell.angle_beta   90.00
_cell.angle_gamma   90.00
#
_symmetry.space_group_name_H-M   'P 1'
#
loop_
_entity.id
_entity.type
_entity.pdbx_description
1 polymer ?
#
loop_
_entity_poly.entity_id
_entity_poly.type
_entity_poly.pdbx_seq_one_letter_code
_entity_poly.pdbx_strand_id
1 'polypeptide(L)'
;THIDALLEAVLLQAELLELKAPVESPATGVVVEARLDKGKGAVITLLVQSGTLKKGDVLLAGNAYGKVRALYDENGKAVKAAGPSSPVEVLGLSSVPRSGEDALVLKNEKKAREIALFRQGKYRDLRLARQEAGKLENLFKHINAGEIQTLPLIIKSDVQGSYEALSKALKELSTDEIRVSVIHEGAGAIAESDVNLALASNA
;
A
#
# COMPACT_ATOMS: atom_id res chain seq x y z
N THR A 1 -16.70 -16.83 24.22
CA THR A 1 -16.89 -15.40 24.18
C THR A 1 -16.13 -14.70 25.31
N HIS A 2 -14.83 -14.48 25.14
CA HIS A 2 -13.98 -13.79 26.10
C HIS A 2 -13.43 -12.48 25.50
N ILE A 3 -14.22 -11.84 24.61
CA ILE A 3 -13.76 -10.62 23.90
C ILE A 3 -13.59 -9.47 24.89
N ASP A 4 -14.55 -9.30 25.81
CA ASP A 4 -14.48 -8.24 26.82
C ASP A 4 -13.24 -8.39 27.73
N ALA A 5 -12.96 -9.61 28.19
CA ALA A 5 -11.78 -9.90 28.99
C ALA A 5 -10.47 -9.66 28.20
N LEU A 6 -10.46 -9.93 26.89
CA LEU A 6 -9.31 -9.61 26.03
C LEU A 6 -9.11 -8.10 25.92
N LEU A 7 -10.19 -7.34 25.72
CA LEU A 7 -10.14 -5.88 25.62
C LEU A 7 -9.69 -5.25 26.93
N GLU A 8 -10.18 -5.73 28.08
CA GLU A 8 -9.72 -5.30 29.40
C GLU A 8 -8.22 -5.56 29.61
N ALA A 9 -7.72 -6.72 29.21
CA ALA A 9 -6.30 -7.05 29.30
C ALA A 9 -5.44 -6.15 28.39
N VAL A 10 -5.92 -5.84 27.18
CA VAL A 10 -5.24 -4.90 26.24
C VAL A 10 -5.20 -3.49 26.83
N LEU A 11 -6.31 -3.01 27.38
CA LEU A 11 -6.39 -1.68 28.02
C LEU A 11 -5.45 -1.57 29.22
N LEU A 12 -5.43 -2.59 30.09
CA LEU A 12 -4.52 -2.63 31.23
C LEU A 12 -3.05 -2.58 30.80
N GLN A 13 -2.70 -3.34 29.75
CA GLN A 13 -1.34 -3.32 29.21
C GLN A 13 -0.98 -1.96 28.60
N ALA A 14 -1.95 -1.31 27.91
CA ALA A 14 -1.75 0.02 27.34
C ALA A 14 -1.53 1.10 28.42
N GLU A 15 -2.26 1.03 29.54
CA GLU A 15 -2.05 1.93 30.70
C GLU A 15 -0.67 1.77 31.30
N LEU A 16 -0.18 0.54 31.47
CA LEU A 16 1.15 0.26 32.02
C LEU A 16 2.28 0.82 31.14
N LEU A 17 2.08 0.90 29.84
CA LEU A 17 3.07 1.42 28.89
C LEU A 17 3.16 2.96 28.90
N GLU A 18 2.18 3.67 29.47
CA GLU A 18 2.12 5.14 29.51
C GLU A 18 2.47 5.84 28.18
N LEU A 19 1.99 5.32 27.06
CA LEU A 19 2.31 5.85 25.74
C LEU A 19 1.80 7.28 25.58
N LYS A 20 2.69 8.20 25.21
CA LYS A 20 2.39 9.61 25.03
C LYS A 20 2.84 10.06 23.64
N ALA A 21 2.03 10.89 22.99
CA ALA A 21 2.36 11.49 21.69
C ALA A 21 2.04 12.97 21.69
N PRO A 22 2.86 13.82 21.02
CA PRO A 22 2.56 15.25 20.87
C PRO A 22 1.32 15.40 19.98
N VAL A 23 0.43 16.32 20.37
CA VAL A 23 -0.79 16.63 19.61
C VAL A 23 -0.57 17.84 18.69
N GLU A 24 0.16 18.85 19.16
CA GLU A 24 0.40 20.12 18.45
C GLU A 24 1.65 20.06 17.55
N SER A 25 1.77 19.01 16.76
CA SER A 25 2.83 18.86 15.77
C SER A 25 2.26 18.43 14.40
N PRO A 26 3.03 18.58 13.31
CA PRO A 26 2.64 17.98 12.03
C PRO A 26 2.42 16.49 12.20
N ALA A 27 1.33 15.96 11.62
CA ALA A 27 0.98 14.58 11.78
C ALA A 27 2.02 13.65 11.14
N THR A 28 2.29 12.56 11.85
CA THR A 28 2.95 11.36 11.33
C THR A 28 2.09 10.16 11.63
N GLY A 29 2.18 9.13 10.80
CA GLY A 29 1.38 7.92 10.97
C GLY A 29 1.79 6.85 9.98
N VAL A 30 1.02 5.77 9.95
CA VAL A 30 1.25 4.63 9.07
C VAL A 30 0.01 4.35 8.24
N VAL A 31 0.21 3.99 6.99
CA VAL A 31 -0.86 3.56 6.08
C VAL A 31 -1.26 2.13 6.46
N VAL A 32 -2.46 1.96 7.00
CA VAL A 32 -2.99 0.64 7.36
C VAL A 32 -3.49 -0.07 6.11
N GLU A 33 -4.24 0.65 5.28
CA GLU A 33 -4.86 0.13 4.08
C GLU A 33 -4.91 1.20 2.98
N ALA A 34 -4.87 0.77 1.74
CA ALA A 34 -4.98 1.66 0.60
C ALA A 34 -5.77 1.00 -0.53
N ARG A 35 -6.71 1.75 -1.12
CA ARG A 35 -7.57 1.30 -2.22
C ARG A 35 -7.77 2.38 -3.27
N LEU A 36 -8.16 1.97 -4.45
CA LEU A 36 -8.57 2.87 -5.51
C LEU A 36 -10.10 2.83 -5.67
N ASP A 37 -10.75 3.91 -5.30
CA ASP A 37 -12.20 4.07 -5.45
C ASP A 37 -12.54 4.75 -6.78
N LYS A 38 -13.55 4.25 -7.50
CA LYS A 38 -13.94 4.77 -8.82
C LYS A 38 -14.42 6.23 -8.80
N GLY A 39 -15.00 6.69 -7.68
CA GLY A 39 -15.54 8.04 -7.55
C GLY A 39 -14.63 8.98 -6.75
N LYS A 40 -13.93 8.46 -5.76
CA LYS A 40 -13.12 9.23 -4.80
C LYS A 40 -11.63 9.26 -5.17
N GLY A 41 -11.17 8.37 -6.05
CA GLY A 41 -9.76 8.19 -6.39
C GLY A 41 -9.00 7.39 -5.35
N ALA A 42 -7.75 7.75 -5.07
CA ALA A 42 -6.96 7.10 -4.03
C ALA A 42 -7.54 7.40 -2.64
N VAL A 43 -7.89 6.35 -1.91
CA VAL A 43 -8.40 6.37 -0.54
C VAL A 43 -7.45 5.57 0.32
N ILE A 44 -6.99 6.13 1.42
CA ILE A 44 -6.15 5.44 2.38
C ILE A 44 -6.77 5.46 3.76
N THR A 45 -6.58 4.40 4.52
CA THR A 45 -6.81 4.38 5.97
C THR A 45 -5.47 4.65 6.64
N LEU A 46 -5.37 5.79 7.30
CA LEU A 46 -4.18 6.23 8.01
C LEU A 46 -4.40 6.10 9.51
N LEU A 47 -3.48 5.45 10.22
CA LEU A 47 -3.40 5.52 11.66
C LEU A 47 -2.44 6.66 12.04
N VAL A 48 -2.98 7.72 12.61
CA VAL A 48 -2.17 8.84 13.10
C VAL A 48 -1.46 8.39 14.39
N GLN A 49 -0.14 8.45 14.39
CA GLN A 49 0.67 8.06 15.55
C GLN A 49 1.12 9.27 16.38
N SER A 50 1.32 10.41 15.74
CA SER A 50 1.79 11.63 16.40
C SER A 50 1.29 12.85 15.64
N GLY A 51 1.09 13.95 16.34
CA GLY A 51 0.60 15.20 15.75
C GLY A 51 -0.89 15.18 15.41
N THR A 52 -1.33 16.20 14.71
CA THR A 52 -2.72 16.32 14.26
C THR A 52 -2.77 16.51 12.74
N LEU A 53 -3.43 15.58 12.06
CA LEU A 53 -3.73 15.69 10.63
C LEU A 53 -4.98 16.54 10.43
N LYS A 54 -4.90 17.53 9.55
CA LYS A 54 -6.01 18.45 9.26
C LYS A 54 -6.39 18.40 7.77
N LYS A 55 -7.65 18.64 7.49
CA LYS A 55 -8.09 18.92 6.12
C LYS A 55 -7.30 20.11 5.55
N GLY A 56 -6.73 19.93 4.35
CA GLY A 56 -5.90 20.93 3.69
C GLY A 56 -4.40 20.71 3.85
N ASP A 57 -3.96 19.86 4.78
CA ASP A 57 -2.55 19.52 4.94
C ASP A 57 -2.00 18.82 3.69
N VAL A 58 -0.71 18.99 3.47
CA VAL A 58 0.02 18.23 2.43
C VAL A 58 0.57 16.96 3.04
N LEU A 59 0.00 15.84 2.66
CA LEU A 59 0.39 14.52 3.13
C LEU A 59 1.32 13.84 2.11
N LEU A 60 2.41 13.28 2.60
CA LEU A 60 3.28 12.37 1.87
C LEU A 60 3.15 10.99 2.52
N ALA A 61 2.71 10.00 1.78
CA ALA A 61 2.59 8.61 2.21
C ALA A 61 3.36 7.71 1.25
N GLY A 62 4.46 7.15 1.73
CA GLY A 62 5.37 6.39 0.89
C GLY A 62 5.83 7.19 -0.34
N ASN A 63 5.42 6.72 -1.53
CA ASN A 63 5.68 7.36 -2.82
C ASN A 63 4.49 8.18 -3.37
N ALA A 64 3.38 8.26 -2.63
CA ALA A 64 2.22 9.06 -2.95
C ALA A 64 2.23 10.37 -2.14
N TYR A 65 1.75 11.44 -2.73
CA TYR A 65 1.60 12.73 -2.06
C TYR A 65 0.29 13.38 -2.49
N GLY A 66 -0.16 14.35 -1.72
CA GLY A 66 -1.33 15.14 -2.10
C GLY A 66 -1.83 16.01 -0.97
N LYS A 67 -2.76 16.91 -1.31
CA LYS A 67 -3.46 17.74 -0.33
C LYS A 67 -4.68 17.01 0.18
N VAL A 68 -4.79 16.85 1.49
CA VAL A 68 -5.93 16.22 2.16
C VAL A 68 -7.22 16.97 1.81
N ARG A 69 -8.08 16.34 1.02
CA ARG A 69 -9.37 16.91 0.59
C ARG A 69 -10.47 16.66 1.60
N ALA A 70 -10.48 15.47 2.18
CA ALA A 70 -11.45 15.08 3.19
C ALA A 70 -10.83 14.03 4.11
N LEU A 71 -11.34 14.02 5.35
CA LEU A 71 -11.06 13.03 6.39
C LEU A 71 -12.39 12.45 6.85
N TYR A 72 -12.43 11.15 7.05
CA TYR A 72 -13.59 10.45 7.62
C TYR A 72 -13.14 9.57 8.78
N ASP A 73 -13.95 9.56 9.83
CA ASP A 73 -13.73 8.66 10.97
C ASP A 73 -14.13 7.21 10.64
N GLU A 74 -14.00 6.33 11.62
CA GLU A 74 -14.36 4.91 11.53
C GLU A 74 -15.86 4.68 11.25
N ASN A 75 -16.71 5.68 11.49
CA ASN A 75 -18.15 5.63 11.23
C ASN A 75 -18.50 6.23 9.86
N GLY A 76 -17.50 6.64 9.07
CA GLY A 76 -17.70 7.29 7.78
C GLY A 76 -18.17 8.76 7.89
N LYS A 77 -18.11 9.38 9.07
CA LYS A 77 -18.48 10.78 9.29
C LYS A 77 -17.29 11.68 8.95
N ALA A 78 -17.56 12.75 8.19
CA ALA A 78 -16.53 13.73 7.85
C ALA A 78 -16.03 14.47 9.09
N VAL A 79 -14.72 14.48 9.28
CA VAL A 79 -14.02 15.18 10.36
C VAL A 79 -13.07 16.24 9.80
N LYS A 80 -12.77 17.26 10.59
CA LYS A 80 -11.86 18.36 10.18
C LYS A 80 -10.41 18.05 10.53
N ALA A 81 -10.18 17.27 11.55
CA ALA A 81 -8.87 16.91 12.07
C ALA A 81 -8.90 15.55 12.76
N ALA A 82 -7.76 14.88 12.82
CA ALA A 82 -7.54 13.62 13.52
C ALA A 82 -6.24 13.70 14.33
N GLY A 83 -6.32 13.38 15.60
CA GLY A 83 -5.19 13.35 16.54
C GLY A 83 -4.49 11.99 16.60
N PRO A 84 -3.52 11.83 17.51
CA PRO A 84 -2.84 10.57 17.74
C PRO A 84 -3.81 9.43 18.09
N SER A 85 -3.44 8.21 17.72
CA SER A 85 -4.20 6.96 17.91
C SER A 85 -5.56 6.91 17.19
N SER A 86 -5.80 7.84 16.26
CA SER A 86 -7.05 7.88 15.49
C SER A 86 -6.86 7.27 14.10
N PRO A 87 -7.59 6.20 13.75
CA PRO A 87 -7.67 5.73 12.37
C PRO A 87 -8.59 6.66 11.58
N VAL A 88 -8.16 7.09 10.40
CA VAL A 88 -8.97 7.97 9.53
C VAL A 88 -8.83 7.58 8.07
N GLU A 89 -9.94 7.63 7.34
CA GLU A 89 -9.88 7.61 5.88
C GLU A 89 -9.46 8.98 5.36
N VAL A 90 -8.46 8.99 4.48
CA VAL A 90 -7.91 10.20 3.87
C VAL A 90 -8.10 10.16 2.37
N LEU A 91 -8.62 11.25 1.82
CA LEU A 91 -8.78 11.45 0.38
C LEU A 91 -7.91 12.60 -0.09
N GLY A 92 -7.37 12.48 -1.30
CA GLY A 92 -6.65 13.58 -1.96
C GLY A 92 -5.23 13.25 -2.39
N LEU A 93 -4.77 12.02 -2.19
CA LEU A 93 -3.47 11.58 -2.67
C LEU A 93 -3.45 11.38 -4.20
N SER A 94 -2.27 11.53 -4.79
CA SER A 94 -2.02 11.40 -6.22
C SER A 94 -2.08 9.96 -6.73
N SER A 95 -1.82 9.00 -5.86
CA SER A 95 -1.79 7.57 -6.16
C SER A 95 -2.05 6.76 -4.89
N VAL A 96 -2.19 5.46 -5.03
CA VAL A 96 -2.37 4.52 -3.91
C VAL A 96 -0.98 4.16 -3.37
N PRO A 97 -0.63 4.55 -2.12
CA PRO A 97 0.62 4.13 -1.48
C PRO A 97 0.52 2.67 -1.04
N ARG A 98 1.62 2.08 -0.59
CA ARG A 98 1.62 0.73 -0.03
C ARG A 98 1.14 0.74 1.42
N SER A 99 0.44 -0.33 1.81
CA SER A 99 0.12 -0.60 3.21
C SER A 99 1.41 -0.80 4.00
N GLY A 100 1.45 -0.28 5.23
CA GLY A 100 2.65 -0.29 6.09
C GLY A 100 3.65 0.83 5.81
N GLU A 101 3.44 1.68 4.80
CA GLU A 101 4.32 2.82 4.56
C GLU A 101 4.04 3.97 5.53
N ASP A 102 5.13 4.67 5.89
CA ASP A 102 5.05 5.87 6.73
C ASP A 102 4.40 7.03 5.97
N ALA A 103 3.56 7.76 6.68
CA ALA A 103 2.95 8.99 6.21
C ALA A 103 3.34 10.16 7.12
N LEU A 104 3.58 11.32 6.50
CA LEU A 104 3.96 12.54 7.21
C LEU A 104 3.39 13.79 6.53
N VAL A 105 3.03 14.77 7.35
CA VAL A 105 2.59 16.08 6.88
C VAL A 105 3.80 16.96 6.61
N LEU A 106 3.83 17.58 5.42
CA LEU A 106 4.85 18.51 4.99
C LEU A 106 4.25 19.93 4.81
N LYS A 107 5.03 20.95 5.08
CA LYS A 107 4.62 22.35 4.89
C LYS A 107 4.54 22.77 3.42
N ASN A 108 5.27 22.08 2.54
CA ASN A 108 5.43 22.46 1.15
C ASN A 108 5.11 21.29 0.21
N GLU A 109 4.10 21.48 -0.63
CA GLU A 109 3.66 20.49 -1.61
C GLU A 109 4.74 20.19 -2.66
N LYS A 110 5.52 21.19 -3.07
CA LYS A 110 6.63 20.99 -4.00
C LYS A 110 7.66 20.00 -3.44
N LYS A 111 8.00 20.18 -2.15
CA LYS A 111 8.92 19.26 -1.47
C LYS A 111 8.33 17.85 -1.32
N ALA A 112 7.03 17.73 -1.03
CA ALA A 112 6.35 16.45 -0.98
C ALA A 112 6.43 15.72 -2.34
N ARG A 113 6.17 16.44 -3.42
CA ARG A 113 6.28 15.94 -4.79
C ARG A 113 7.70 15.48 -5.13
N GLU A 114 8.70 16.28 -4.81
CA GLU A 114 10.12 15.92 -5.07
C GLU A 114 10.50 14.62 -4.36
N ILE A 115 10.15 14.47 -3.08
CA ILE A 115 10.42 13.26 -2.30
C ILE A 115 9.67 12.07 -2.87
N ALA A 116 8.38 12.24 -3.22
CA ALA A 116 7.57 11.16 -3.81
C ALA A 116 8.17 10.67 -5.14
N LEU A 117 8.54 11.59 -6.04
CA LEU A 117 9.16 11.25 -7.32
C LEU A 117 10.52 10.55 -7.15
N PHE A 118 11.33 11.01 -6.21
CA PHE A 118 12.61 10.36 -5.89
C PHE A 118 12.40 8.92 -5.39
N ARG A 119 11.45 8.72 -4.45
CA ARG A 119 11.10 7.39 -3.95
C ARG A 119 10.55 6.49 -5.06
N GLN A 120 9.68 7.03 -5.91
CA GLN A 120 9.11 6.31 -7.05
C GLN A 120 10.19 5.85 -8.04
N GLY A 121 11.17 6.72 -8.36
CA GLY A 121 12.34 6.38 -9.18
C GLY A 121 13.14 5.23 -8.56
N LYS A 122 13.49 5.34 -7.28
CA LYS A 122 14.21 4.29 -6.55
C LYS A 122 13.48 2.94 -6.53
N TYR A 123 12.16 2.95 -6.35
CA TYR A 123 11.35 1.71 -6.41
C TYR A 123 11.35 1.09 -7.80
N ARG A 124 11.26 1.93 -8.85
CA ARG A 124 11.34 1.46 -10.24
C ARG A 124 12.69 0.82 -10.53
N ASP A 125 13.77 1.46 -10.13
CA ASP A 125 15.14 0.96 -10.36
C ASP A 125 15.39 -0.36 -9.62
N LEU A 126 14.94 -0.48 -8.37
CA LEU A 126 14.97 -1.73 -7.60
C LEU A 126 14.15 -2.85 -8.25
N ARG A 127 12.97 -2.50 -8.81
CA ARG A 127 12.13 -3.47 -9.52
C ARG A 127 12.79 -3.97 -10.79
N LEU A 128 13.38 -3.07 -11.57
CA LEU A 128 14.12 -3.41 -12.79
C LEU A 128 15.33 -4.29 -12.47
N ALA A 129 16.14 -3.93 -11.48
CA ALA A 129 17.28 -4.74 -11.05
C ALA A 129 16.86 -6.17 -10.61
N ARG A 130 15.75 -6.29 -9.87
CA ARG A 130 15.20 -7.62 -9.51
C ARG A 130 14.72 -8.41 -10.72
N GLN A 131 14.11 -7.76 -11.69
CA GLN A 131 13.67 -8.40 -12.93
C GLN A 131 14.86 -8.88 -13.77
N GLU A 132 15.92 -8.10 -13.87
CA GLU A 132 17.14 -8.47 -14.57
C GLU A 132 17.87 -9.64 -13.88
N ALA A 133 18.01 -9.60 -12.57
CA ALA A 133 18.57 -10.71 -11.78
C ALA A 133 17.76 -11.99 -11.97
N GLY A 134 16.43 -11.89 -11.95
CA GLY A 134 15.54 -13.04 -12.21
C GLY A 134 15.63 -13.58 -13.64
N LYS A 135 15.86 -12.72 -14.65
CA LYS A 135 16.10 -13.16 -16.03
C LYS A 135 17.42 -13.91 -16.18
N LEU A 136 18.50 -13.42 -15.54
CA LEU A 136 19.79 -14.10 -15.55
C LEU A 136 19.71 -15.47 -14.85
N GLU A 137 19.09 -15.53 -13.69
CA GLU A 137 18.89 -16.80 -12.97
C GLU A 137 18.06 -17.81 -13.80
N ASN A 138 17.07 -17.31 -14.55
CA ASN A 138 16.27 -18.12 -15.45
C ASN A 138 17.06 -18.62 -16.66
N LEU A 139 17.89 -17.80 -17.26
CA LEU A 139 18.77 -18.22 -18.35
C LEU A 139 19.69 -19.36 -17.91
N PHE A 140 20.29 -19.27 -16.72
CA PHE A 140 21.13 -20.36 -16.18
C PHE A 140 20.32 -21.63 -15.86
N LYS A 141 19.07 -21.51 -15.42
CA LYS A 141 18.18 -22.67 -15.17
C LYS A 141 17.70 -23.32 -16.46
N HIS A 142 17.41 -22.54 -17.52
CA HIS A 142 17.01 -23.05 -18.82
C HIS A 142 18.14 -23.82 -19.56
N ILE A 143 19.40 -23.56 -19.23
CA ILE A 143 20.54 -24.32 -19.78
C ILE A 143 20.62 -25.72 -19.16
N ASN A 144 20.11 -25.90 -17.93
CA ASN A 144 20.27 -27.15 -17.16
C ASN A 144 18.98 -27.95 -16.94
N ALA A 145 17.82 -27.43 -17.25
CA ALA A 145 16.54 -28.11 -17.04
C ALA A 145 15.65 -27.97 -18.28
N GLY A 146 14.91 -29.04 -18.62
CA GLY A 146 13.95 -29.03 -19.74
C GLY A 146 12.94 -27.88 -19.67
N GLU A 147 12.09 -27.76 -20.70
CA GLU A 147 11.11 -26.67 -20.82
C GLU A 147 10.19 -26.59 -19.58
N ILE A 148 10.46 -25.62 -18.70
CA ILE A 148 9.60 -25.29 -17.57
C ILE A 148 8.39 -24.51 -18.13
N GLN A 149 7.19 -25.02 -17.96
CA GLN A 149 5.97 -24.33 -18.33
C GLN A 149 5.75 -23.12 -17.41
N THR A 150 5.43 -21.95 -17.99
CA THR A 150 5.13 -20.75 -17.23
C THR A 150 3.64 -20.48 -17.25
N LEU A 151 3.03 -20.29 -16.08
CA LEU A 151 1.66 -19.83 -15.93
C LEU A 151 1.67 -18.31 -15.65
N PRO A 152 1.42 -17.48 -16.66
CA PRO A 152 1.35 -16.03 -16.45
C PRO A 152 0.00 -15.64 -15.86
N LEU A 153 0.01 -14.73 -14.87
CA LEU A 153 -1.19 -14.28 -14.17
C LEU A 153 -1.23 -12.76 -14.06
N ILE A 154 -2.45 -12.21 -14.12
CA ILE A 154 -2.75 -10.84 -13.72
C ILE A 154 -3.65 -10.89 -12.49
N ILE A 155 -3.28 -10.14 -11.44
CA ILE A 155 -4.00 -10.12 -10.17
C ILE A 155 -4.64 -8.75 -9.96
N LYS A 156 -5.96 -8.76 -9.70
CA LYS A 156 -6.71 -7.56 -9.33
C LYS A 156 -7.48 -7.84 -8.04
N SER A 157 -7.41 -6.91 -7.10
CA SER A 157 -8.18 -6.96 -5.86
C SER A 157 -8.74 -5.58 -5.50
N ASP A 158 -9.60 -5.53 -4.51
CA ASP A 158 -10.20 -4.28 -4.01
C ASP A 158 -9.19 -3.43 -3.23
N VAL A 159 -8.30 -4.08 -2.46
CA VAL A 159 -7.28 -3.42 -1.64
C VAL A 159 -5.88 -3.93 -1.92
N GLN A 160 -4.89 -3.10 -1.63
CA GLN A 160 -3.51 -3.40 -1.96
C GLN A 160 -2.96 -4.61 -1.19
N GLY A 161 -3.21 -4.71 0.11
CA GLY A 161 -2.73 -5.83 0.93
C GLY A 161 -3.18 -7.19 0.40
N SER A 162 -4.38 -7.28 -0.18
CA SER A 162 -4.93 -8.52 -0.72
C SER A 162 -4.16 -9.00 -1.95
N TYR A 163 -3.88 -8.13 -2.94
CA TYR A 163 -3.13 -8.59 -4.11
C TYR A 163 -1.67 -8.89 -3.80
N GLU A 164 -1.04 -8.19 -2.85
CA GLU A 164 0.32 -8.49 -2.41
C GLU A 164 0.39 -9.88 -1.74
N ALA A 165 -0.57 -10.20 -0.86
CA ALA A 165 -0.67 -11.51 -0.22
C ALA A 165 -0.92 -12.63 -1.25
N LEU A 166 -1.85 -12.42 -2.18
CA LEU A 166 -2.15 -13.36 -3.26
C LEU A 166 -0.94 -13.58 -4.17
N SER A 167 -0.26 -12.50 -4.57
CA SER A 167 0.93 -12.58 -5.41
C SER A 167 2.04 -13.41 -4.77
N LYS A 168 2.24 -13.23 -3.46
CA LYS A 168 3.21 -14.01 -2.70
C LYS A 168 2.81 -15.47 -2.63
N ALA A 169 1.58 -15.78 -2.21
CA ALA A 169 1.08 -17.14 -2.07
C ALA A 169 1.09 -17.91 -3.42
N LEU A 170 0.67 -17.24 -4.51
CA LEU A 170 0.66 -17.86 -5.84
C LEU A 170 2.08 -18.17 -6.36
N LYS A 171 3.05 -17.30 -6.10
CA LYS A 171 4.46 -17.55 -6.46
C LYS A 171 5.05 -18.73 -5.68
N GLU A 172 4.65 -18.90 -4.42
CA GLU A 172 5.07 -20.04 -3.58
C GLU A 172 4.51 -21.40 -4.06
N LEU A 173 3.44 -21.40 -4.86
CA LEU A 173 2.89 -22.61 -5.48
C LEU A 173 3.67 -23.09 -6.72
N SER A 174 4.70 -22.37 -7.14
CA SER A 174 5.55 -22.81 -8.26
C SER A 174 6.23 -24.12 -7.95
N THR A 175 6.27 -25.01 -8.95
CA THR A 175 6.97 -26.31 -8.89
C THR A 175 8.15 -26.33 -9.86
N ASP A 176 8.88 -27.41 -9.90
CA ASP A 176 9.98 -27.62 -10.86
C ASP A 176 9.46 -27.76 -12.31
N GLU A 177 8.20 -28.13 -12.50
CA GLU A 177 7.56 -28.30 -13.81
C GLU A 177 6.79 -27.07 -14.26
N ILE A 178 6.12 -26.35 -13.32
CA ILE A 178 5.27 -25.21 -13.62
C ILE A 178 5.69 -24.01 -12.76
N ARG A 179 5.98 -22.89 -13.42
CA ARG A 179 6.35 -21.63 -12.77
C ARG A 179 5.20 -20.64 -12.82
N VAL A 180 4.76 -20.14 -11.69
CA VAL A 180 3.80 -19.05 -11.60
C VAL A 180 4.51 -17.71 -11.79
N SER A 181 4.08 -16.93 -12.79
CA SER A 181 4.62 -15.61 -13.12
C SER A 181 3.53 -14.55 -13.04
N VAL A 182 3.60 -13.66 -12.07
CA VAL A 182 2.68 -12.53 -11.96
C VAL A 182 3.19 -11.40 -12.85
N ILE A 183 2.48 -11.16 -13.97
CA ILE A 183 2.80 -10.15 -14.98
C ILE A 183 2.42 -8.76 -14.47
N HIS A 184 1.23 -8.63 -13.89
CA HIS A 184 0.72 -7.38 -13.35
C HIS A 184 -0.12 -7.63 -12.12
N GLU A 185 -0.04 -6.70 -11.16
CA GLU A 185 -0.85 -6.70 -9.94
C GLU A 185 -1.35 -5.28 -9.66
N GLY A 186 -2.58 -5.13 -9.16
CA GLY A 186 -3.11 -3.81 -8.86
C GLY A 186 -4.44 -3.82 -8.10
N ALA A 187 -4.70 -2.73 -7.40
CA ALA A 187 -5.96 -2.48 -6.72
C ALA A 187 -7.01 -1.92 -7.70
N GLY A 188 -8.27 -2.30 -7.49
CA GLY A 188 -9.43 -1.83 -8.25
C GLY A 188 -10.02 -2.86 -9.18
N ALA A 189 -11.04 -2.44 -9.94
CA ALA A 189 -11.74 -3.31 -10.88
C ALA A 189 -10.87 -3.65 -12.09
N ILE A 190 -11.21 -4.75 -12.78
CA ILE A 190 -10.62 -5.11 -14.06
C ILE A 190 -10.99 -4.03 -15.08
N ALA A 191 -9.98 -3.49 -15.76
CA ALA A 191 -10.12 -2.49 -16.82
C ALA A 191 -9.81 -3.12 -18.20
N GLU A 192 -10.19 -2.43 -19.26
CA GLU A 192 -9.88 -2.84 -20.65
C GLU A 192 -8.37 -3.01 -20.87
N SER A 193 -7.55 -2.13 -20.26
CA SER A 193 -6.09 -2.24 -20.29
C SER A 193 -5.57 -3.54 -19.68
N ASP A 194 -6.23 -4.06 -18.65
CA ASP A 194 -5.83 -5.31 -17.99
C ASP A 194 -6.14 -6.50 -18.92
N VAL A 195 -7.29 -6.47 -19.60
CA VAL A 195 -7.68 -7.49 -20.59
C VAL A 195 -6.72 -7.49 -21.80
N ASN A 196 -6.39 -6.31 -22.32
CA ASN A 196 -5.43 -6.17 -23.42
C ASN A 196 -4.04 -6.67 -23.01
N LEU A 197 -3.62 -6.40 -21.78
CA LEU A 197 -2.35 -6.92 -21.24
C LEU A 197 -2.39 -8.44 -21.10
N ALA A 198 -3.51 -9.00 -20.63
CA ALA A 198 -3.69 -10.45 -20.53
C ALA A 198 -3.59 -11.14 -21.89
N LEU A 199 -4.26 -10.60 -22.92
CA LEU A 199 -4.16 -11.10 -24.29
C LEU A 199 -2.74 -11.02 -24.82
N ALA A 200 -2.03 -9.90 -24.60
CA ALA A 200 -0.67 -9.70 -25.09
C ALA A 200 0.38 -10.59 -24.37
N SER A 201 0.13 -10.95 -23.13
CA SER A 201 1.02 -11.78 -22.30
C SER A 201 0.58 -13.24 -22.17
N ASN A 202 -0.51 -13.61 -22.79
CA ASN A 202 -1.15 -14.91 -22.68
C ASN A 202 -1.45 -15.32 -21.22
N ALA A 203 -1.91 -14.35 -20.41
CA ALA A 203 -2.18 -14.50 -18.98
C ALA A 203 -3.68 -14.71 -18.70
#